data_bc1b5e0f229ea7542c0be4db442ce4a3
#
_entry.id   bc1b5e0f229ea7542c0be4db442ce4a3
#
_cell.length_a   1.000
_cell.length_b   1.000
_cell.length_c   1.000
_cell.angle_alpha   90.00
_cell.angle_beta   90.00
_cell.angle_gamma   90.00
#
_symmetry.space_group_name_H-M   'P 1'
#
loop_
_entity.id
_entity.type
_entity.pdbx_description
1 polymer ?
#
loop_
_entity_poly.entity_id
_entity_poly.type
_entity_poly.pdbx_seq_one_letter_code
_entity_poly.pdbx_strand_id
1 'polypeptide(L)'
;MFFEQPIPYTPQEVLVYLRKSRSDQPDLTVEEVLEKHEKILDQWASRHLGAPVPEENKYREIVSGETIADRPQIKKVLHRMEDPNIKALLVVEVQRISRGDLEDAGRLLKLLRFTKTVVLTPQQTYNLQNEYDRDFFERELKRGNEFLEYQKK
;
A
#
# COMPACT_ATOMS: atom_id res chain seq x y z
N MET A 1 -7.60 25.53 -0.29
CA MET A 1 -8.60 24.47 -0.51
C MET A 1 -8.10 23.50 -1.54
N PHE A 2 -8.19 22.24 -1.22
CA PHE A 2 -7.75 21.21 -2.14
C PHE A 2 -8.95 20.70 -2.92
N PHE A 3 -8.84 20.78 -4.23
CA PHE A 3 -9.82 20.13 -5.09
C PHE A 3 -9.37 18.68 -5.25
N GLU A 4 -10.16 17.79 -4.70
CA GLU A 4 -9.88 16.38 -4.92
C GLU A 4 -10.09 16.08 -6.38
N GLN A 5 -9.03 15.61 -7.04
CA GLN A 5 -9.15 15.11 -8.39
C GLN A 5 -10.03 13.86 -8.36
N PRO A 6 -10.98 13.72 -9.29
CA PRO A 6 -11.74 12.48 -9.36
C PRO A 6 -10.80 11.31 -9.55
N ILE A 7 -11.05 10.23 -8.81
CA ILE A 7 -10.27 9.01 -8.97
C ILE A 7 -10.88 8.25 -10.16
N PRO A 8 -10.12 8.06 -11.25
CA PRO A 8 -10.70 7.53 -12.49
C PRO A 8 -10.78 6.01 -12.53
N TYR A 9 -10.71 5.33 -11.40
CA TYR A 9 -10.68 3.88 -11.35
C TYR A 9 -11.97 3.32 -10.79
N THR A 10 -12.37 2.16 -11.30
CA THR A 10 -13.47 1.38 -10.70
C THR A 10 -12.89 0.53 -9.57
N PRO A 11 -13.75 0.08 -8.62
CA PRO A 11 -13.26 -0.80 -7.56
C PRO A 11 -12.56 -2.07 -8.06
N GLN A 12 -12.99 -2.59 -9.21
CA GLN A 12 -12.42 -3.80 -9.79
C GLN A 12 -11.00 -3.59 -10.32
N GLU A 13 -10.61 -2.36 -10.58
CA GLU A 13 -9.28 -2.01 -11.08
C GLU A 13 -8.26 -1.75 -9.97
N VAL A 14 -8.69 -1.88 -8.71
CA VAL A 14 -7.88 -1.53 -7.54
C VAL A 14 -7.63 -2.75 -6.69
N LEU A 15 -6.39 -2.93 -6.24
CA LEU A 15 -6.04 -3.93 -5.23
C LEU A 15 -5.91 -3.25 -3.88
N VAL A 16 -6.21 -3.98 -2.81
CA VAL A 16 -6.00 -3.51 -1.43
C VAL A 16 -4.97 -4.41 -0.75
N TYR A 17 -4.01 -3.80 -0.08
CA TYR A 17 -3.04 -4.51 0.74
C TYR A 17 -3.12 -4.02 2.18
N LEU A 18 -3.29 -4.94 3.10
CA LEU A 18 -3.46 -4.67 4.53
C LEU A 18 -2.39 -5.43 5.31
N ARG A 19 -1.69 -4.72 6.19
CA ARG A 19 -0.64 -5.31 7.01
C ARG A 19 -0.53 -4.58 8.33
N LYS A 20 -0.37 -5.32 9.42
CA LYS A 20 -0.04 -4.74 10.71
C LYS A 20 1.47 -4.53 10.79
N SER A 21 1.88 -3.34 11.23
CA SER A 21 3.28 -3.06 11.50
C SER A 21 3.59 -3.32 12.97
N ARG A 22 4.90 -3.46 13.32
CA ARG A 22 5.32 -3.65 14.71
C ARG A 22 4.97 -2.48 15.61
N SER A 23 4.90 -1.29 15.02
CA SER A 23 4.61 -0.07 15.77
C SER A 23 3.12 0.20 15.94
N ASP A 24 2.27 -0.64 15.35
CA ASP A 24 0.83 -0.51 15.54
C ASP A 24 0.45 -0.87 16.97
N GLN A 25 -0.70 -0.41 17.38
CA GLN A 25 -1.23 -0.56 18.72
C GLN A 25 -0.97 -1.99 19.28
N PRO A 26 -0.02 -2.14 20.22
CA PRO A 26 0.38 -3.48 20.66
C PRO A 26 -0.68 -4.19 21.50
N ASP A 27 -1.68 -3.46 21.99
CA ASP A 27 -2.79 -4.02 22.73
C ASP A 27 -3.89 -4.60 21.83
N LEU A 28 -3.78 -4.41 20.51
CA LEU A 28 -4.74 -4.96 19.57
C LEU A 28 -4.15 -6.18 18.86
N THR A 29 -5.02 -7.13 18.54
CA THR A 29 -4.59 -8.28 17.74
C THR A 29 -4.33 -7.86 16.30
N VAL A 30 -3.65 -8.74 15.55
CA VAL A 30 -3.41 -8.51 14.12
C VAL A 30 -4.75 -8.33 13.40
N GLU A 31 -5.72 -9.19 13.70
CA GLU A 31 -7.04 -9.15 13.08
C GLU A 31 -7.76 -7.85 13.37
N GLU A 32 -7.66 -7.35 14.60
CA GLU A 32 -8.30 -6.09 14.97
C GLU A 32 -7.73 -4.90 14.22
N VAL A 33 -6.39 -4.87 14.05
CA VAL A 33 -5.73 -3.79 13.31
C VAL A 33 -6.10 -3.87 11.83
N LEU A 34 -6.09 -5.07 11.25
CA LEU A 34 -6.44 -5.24 9.85
C LEU A 34 -7.90 -4.85 9.59
N GLU A 35 -8.80 -5.21 10.49
CA GLU A 35 -10.22 -4.85 10.37
C GLU A 35 -10.40 -3.34 10.42
N LYS A 36 -9.70 -2.68 11.34
CA LYS A 36 -9.75 -1.23 11.46
C LYS A 36 -9.27 -0.55 10.18
N HIS A 37 -8.16 -1.01 9.63
CA HIS A 37 -7.60 -0.46 8.39
C HIS A 37 -8.53 -0.75 7.21
N GLU A 38 -9.09 -1.94 7.15
CA GLU A 38 -10.01 -2.28 6.08
C GLU A 38 -11.24 -1.38 6.08
N LYS A 39 -11.77 -1.08 7.26
CA LYS A 39 -12.91 -0.19 7.39
C LYS A 39 -12.58 1.21 6.85
N ILE A 40 -11.40 1.71 7.19
CA ILE A 40 -10.95 3.01 6.68
C ILE A 40 -10.91 3.00 5.15
N LEU A 41 -10.35 1.95 4.56
CA LEU A 41 -10.22 1.86 3.12
C LEU A 41 -11.55 1.62 2.42
N ASP A 42 -12.46 0.85 3.03
CA ASP A 42 -13.79 0.65 2.47
C ASP A 42 -14.57 1.96 2.42
N GLN A 43 -14.47 2.77 3.48
CA GLN A 43 -15.13 4.07 3.52
C GLN A 43 -14.54 5.00 2.47
N TRP A 44 -13.21 5.01 2.34
CA TRP A 44 -12.55 5.82 1.34
C TRP A 44 -12.97 5.39 -0.08
N ALA A 45 -12.97 4.09 -0.34
CA ALA A 45 -13.33 3.55 -1.65
C ALA A 45 -14.78 3.86 -2.00
N SER A 46 -15.69 3.72 -1.03
CA SER A 46 -17.09 4.06 -1.27
C SER A 46 -17.26 5.51 -1.69
N ARG A 47 -16.47 6.41 -1.09
CA ARG A 47 -16.52 7.83 -1.40
C ARG A 47 -15.87 8.16 -2.75
N HIS A 48 -14.72 7.57 -3.05
CA HIS A 48 -13.90 7.97 -4.19
C HIS A 48 -14.01 7.04 -5.40
N LEU A 49 -14.38 5.78 -5.20
CA LEU A 49 -14.51 4.80 -6.27
C LEU A 49 -15.96 4.39 -6.52
N GLY A 50 -16.86 4.82 -5.66
CA GLY A 50 -18.29 4.51 -5.77
C GLY A 50 -18.73 3.25 -5.05
N ALA A 51 -17.80 2.40 -4.62
CA ALA A 51 -18.09 1.17 -3.87
C ALA A 51 -16.79 0.65 -3.26
N PRO A 52 -16.86 -0.20 -2.22
CA PRO A 52 -15.66 -0.84 -1.69
C PRO A 52 -14.98 -1.72 -2.74
N VAL A 53 -13.67 -1.91 -2.58
CA VAL A 53 -12.92 -2.83 -3.42
C VAL A 53 -13.43 -4.25 -3.17
N PRO A 54 -13.66 -5.06 -4.22
CA PRO A 54 -14.18 -6.41 -4.02
C PRO A 54 -13.21 -7.31 -3.25
N GLU A 55 -13.77 -8.29 -2.55
CA GLU A 55 -13.01 -9.18 -1.67
C GLU A 55 -11.88 -9.90 -2.41
N GLU A 56 -12.10 -10.31 -3.65
CA GLU A 56 -11.06 -11.00 -4.44
C GLU A 56 -9.84 -10.14 -4.73
N ASN A 57 -9.95 -8.82 -4.52
CA ASN A 57 -8.84 -7.88 -4.72
C ASN A 57 -8.22 -7.42 -3.40
N LYS A 58 -8.65 -7.98 -2.27
CA LYS A 58 -8.10 -7.64 -0.96
C LYS A 58 -7.09 -8.69 -0.49
N TYR A 59 -5.95 -8.22 -0.02
CA TYR A 59 -4.86 -9.08 0.47
C TYR A 59 -4.48 -8.67 1.87
N ARG A 60 -4.61 -9.60 2.81
CA ARG A 60 -4.35 -9.36 4.23
C ARG A 60 -3.12 -10.12 4.65
N GLU A 61 -2.08 -9.40 5.10
CA GLU A 61 -0.83 -9.98 5.54
C GLU A 61 -0.89 -10.22 7.04
N ILE A 62 -0.86 -11.48 7.43
CA ILE A 62 -0.95 -11.86 8.84
C ILE A 62 0.45 -12.09 9.42
N VAL A 63 1.39 -12.53 8.60
CA VAL A 63 2.78 -12.73 9.04
C VAL A 63 3.50 -11.40 9.13
N SER A 64 4.38 -11.27 10.11
CA SER A 64 5.06 -10.02 10.41
C SER A 64 6.47 -9.92 9.80
N GLY A 65 6.69 -10.53 8.66
CA GLY A 65 7.97 -10.46 7.96
C GLY A 65 8.34 -9.04 7.56
N GLU A 66 9.63 -8.73 7.57
CA GLU A 66 10.15 -7.41 7.25
C GLU A 66 10.49 -7.26 5.77
N THR A 67 10.82 -8.35 5.10
CA THR A 67 11.13 -8.32 3.67
C THR A 67 9.96 -8.83 2.83
N ILE A 68 9.95 -8.48 1.55
CA ILE A 68 8.93 -8.96 0.62
C ILE A 68 8.94 -10.50 0.55
N ALA A 69 10.13 -11.09 0.65
CA ALA A 69 10.27 -12.55 0.60
C ALA A 69 9.48 -13.25 1.71
N ASP A 70 9.33 -12.59 2.87
CA ASP A 70 8.65 -13.15 4.04
C ASP A 70 7.15 -12.85 4.07
N ARG A 71 6.63 -12.21 3.03
CA ARG A 71 5.24 -11.77 3.01
C ARG A 71 4.53 -12.32 1.78
N PRO A 72 3.88 -13.48 1.91
CA PRO A 72 3.25 -14.13 0.75
C PRO A 72 2.13 -13.31 0.10
N GLN A 73 1.42 -12.48 0.88
CA GLN A 73 0.32 -11.71 0.29
C GLN A 73 0.83 -10.58 -0.59
N ILE A 74 1.91 -9.90 -0.20
CA ILE A 74 2.48 -8.86 -1.06
C ILE A 74 2.98 -9.44 -2.38
N LYS A 75 3.50 -10.66 -2.36
CA LYS A 75 3.92 -11.33 -3.59
C LYS A 75 2.75 -11.53 -4.55
N LYS A 76 1.59 -11.89 -4.02
CA LYS A 76 0.37 -12.02 -4.82
C LYS A 76 -0.06 -10.68 -5.40
N VAL A 77 0.04 -9.63 -4.60
CA VAL A 77 -0.28 -8.26 -5.05
C VAL A 77 0.63 -7.87 -6.21
N LEU A 78 1.93 -8.08 -6.05
CA LEU A 78 2.91 -7.72 -7.09
C LEU A 78 2.65 -8.49 -8.37
N HIS A 79 2.28 -9.76 -8.26
CA HIS A 79 1.92 -10.55 -9.43
C HIS A 79 0.66 -10.02 -10.12
N ARG A 80 -0.37 -9.66 -9.34
CA ARG A 80 -1.61 -9.10 -9.88
C ARG A 80 -1.39 -7.77 -10.58
N MET A 81 -0.40 -7.00 -10.15
CA MET A 81 -0.09 -5.71 -10.78
C MET A 81 0.37 -5.84 -12.23
N GLU A 82 0.81 -7.02 -12.63
CA GLU A 82 1.18 -7.28 -14.02
C GLU A 82 -0.03 -7.38 -14.94
N ASP A 83 -1.23 -7.57 -14.38
CA ASP A 83 -2.47 -7.59 -15.15
C ASP A 83 -2.81 -6.17 -15.59
N PRO A 84 -2.96 -5.92 -16.91
CA PRO A 84 -3.25 -4.57 -17.40
C PRO A 84 -4.59 -4.03 -16.94
N ASN A 85 -5.49 -4.86 -16.44
CA ASN A 85 -6.77 -4.40 -15.88
C ASN A 85 -6.62 -3.84 -14.47
N ILE A 86 -5.51 -4.09 -13.81
CA ILE A 86 -5.22 -3.54 -12.48
C ILE A 86 -4.49 -2.21 -12.67
N LYS A 87 -5.05 -1.13 -12.11
CA LYS A 87 -4.55 0.23 -12.31
C LYS A 87 -3.96 0.85 -11.06
N ALA A 88 -4.36 0.39 -9.88
CA ALA A 88 -3.98 1.05 -8.64
C ALA A 88 -3.87 0.06 -7.48
N LEU A 89 -3.06 0.46 -6.50
CA LEU A 89 -2.91 -0.26 -5.24
C LEU A 89 -3.32 0.69 -4.11
N LEU A 90 -4.30 0.29 -3.31
CA LEU A 90 -4.81 1.09 -2.20
C LEU A 90 -4.27 0.56 -0.87
N VAL A 91 -3.63 1.43 -0.11
CA VAL A 91 -3.08 1.11 1.21
C VAL A 91 -3.39 2.24 2.18
N VAL A 92 -3.36 1.95 3.48
CA VAL A 92 -3.60 2.98 4.50
C VAL A 92 -2.47 4.00 4.48
N GLU A 93 -1.24 3.53 4.34
CA GLU A 93 -0.06 4.39 4.23
C GLU A 93 1.05 3.65 3.50
N VAL A 94 1.97 4.40 2.91
CA VAL A 94 3.02 3.85 2.05
C VAL A 94 3.88 2.81 2.77
N GLN A 95 4.17 3.03 4.05
CA GLN A 95 5.02 2.13 4.84
C GLN A 95 4.46 0.72 4.97
N ARG A 96 3.16 0.52 4.69
CA ARG A 96 2.55 -0.80 4.73
C ARG A 96 2.99 -1.68 3.56
N ILE A 97 3.41 -1.08 2.46
CA ILE A 97 3.80 -1.84 1.27
C ILE A 97 5.14 -2.52 1.46
N SER A 98 6.12 -1.78 1.97
CA SER A 98 7.46 -2.33 2.21
C SER A 98 8.03 -1.72 3.46
N ARG A 99 8.48 -2.58 4.36
CA ARG A 99 9.13 -2.17 5.61
C ARG A 99 10.48 -2.82 5.75
N GLY A 100 10.93 -3.49 4.72
CA GLY A 100 12.20 -4.18 4.71
C GLY A 100 13.36 -3.24 4.43
N ASP A 101 14.34 -3.74 3.75
CA ASP A 101 15.54 -2.97 3.42
C ASP A 101 15.32 -2.10 2.18
N LEU A 102 16.33 -1.31 1.86
CA LEU A 102 16.29 -0.41 0.70
C LEU A 102 16.25 -1.17 -0.61
N GLU A 103 16.78 -2.38 -0.64
CA GLU A 103 16.73 -3.21 -1.84
C GLU A 103 15.29 -3.59 -2.18
N ASP A 104 14.51 -4.02 -1.18
CA ASP A 104 13.10 -4.34 -1.39
C ASP A 104 12.31 -3.10 -1.82
N ALA A 105 12.59 -1.96 -1.21
CA ALA A 105 11.94 -0.70 -1.56
C ALA A 105 12.24 -0.31 -3.01
N GLY A 106 13.49 -0.44 -3.43
CA GLY A 106 13.89 -0.14 -4.79
C GLY A 106 13.25 -1.07 -5.81
N ARG A 107 13.16 -2.34 -5.48
CA ARG A 107 12.53 -3.34 -6.34
C ARG A 107 11.05 -3.06 -6.51
N LEU A 108 10.37 -2.72 -5.42
CA LEU A 108 8.96 -2.36 -5.44
C LEU A 108 8.71 -1.12 -6.28
N LEU A 109 9.52 -0.08 -6.09
CA LEU A 109 9.40 1.17 -6.83
C LEU A 109 9.55 0.92 -8.34
N LYS A 110 10.54 0.11 -8.71
CA LYS A 110 10.79 -0.22 -10.10
C LYS A 110 9.59 -0.95 -10.72
N LEU A 111 9.01 -1.89 -9.99
CA LEU A 111 7.86 -2.64 -10.47
C LEU A 111 6.63 -1.75 -10.63
N LEU A 112 6.37 -0.88 -9.64
CA LEU A 112 5.26 0.06 -9.71
C LEU A 112 5.38 0.97 -10.93
N ARG A 113 6.59 1.43 -11.23
CA ARG A 113 6.83 2.26 -12.41
C ARG A 113 6.65 1.47 -13.70
N PHE A 114 7.17 0.25 -13.74
CA PHE A 114 7.06 -0.60 -14.93
C PHE A 114 5.60 -0.92 -15.25
N THR A 115 4.81 -1.27 -14.25
CA THR A 115 3.40 -1.62 -14.44
C THR A 115 2.49 -0.40 -14.53
N LYS A 116 3.04 0.79 -14.27
CA LYS A 116 2.28 2.05 -14.23
C LYS A 116 1.15 2.02 -13.21
N THR A 117 1.35 1.28 -12.12
CA THR A 117 0.38 1.18 -11.04
C THR A 117 0.45 2.42 -10.16
N VAL A 118 -0.69 3.06 -9.94
CA VAL A 118 -0.81 4.22 -9.05
C VAL A 118 -1.01 3.72 -7.63
N VAL A 119 -0.39 4.38 -6.65
CA VAL A 119 -0.60 4.05 -5.24
C VAL A 119 -1.59 5.05 -4.65
N LEU A 120 -2.66 4.54 -4.06
CA LEU A 120 -3.71 5.33 -3.44
C LEU A 120 -3.64 5.19 -1.93
N THR A 121 -3.71 6.32 -1.23
CA THR A 121 -3.90 6.33 0.23
C THR A 121 -5.00 7.32 0.56
N PRO A 122 -5.59 7.24 1.76
CA PRO A 122 -6.62 8.23 2.14
C PRO A 122 -6.12 9.68 2.15
N GLN A 123 -4.82 9.89 2.32
CA GLN A 123 -4.26 11.23 2.35
C GLN A 123 -3.80 11.74 0.99
N GLN A 124 -3.37 10.83 0.10
CA GLN A 124 -2.68 11.27 -1.11
C GLN A 124 -2.64 10.15 -2.15
N THR A 125 -2.64 10.57 -3.42
CA THR A 125 -2.44 9.68 -4.56
C THR A 125 -1.00 9.84 -5.06
N TYR A 126 -0.32 8.74 -5.35
CA TYR A 126 1.04 8.74 -5.87
C TYR A 126 1.07 8.16 -7.27
N ASN A 127 1.30 9.03 -8.25
CA ASN A 127 1.55 8.60 -9.63
C ASN A 127 3.06 8.55 -9.84
N LEU A 128 3.63 7.36 -9.88
CA LEU A 128 5.09 7.21 -9.89
C LEU A 128 5.73 7.52 -11.23
N GLN A 129 4.94 7.89 -12.23
CA GLN A 129 5.46 8.47 -13.46
C GLN A 129 5.81 9.95 -13.26
N ASN A 130 5.23 10.58 -12.26
CA ASN A 130 5.50 11.97 -11.89
C ASN A 130 6.68 12.01 -10.94
N GLU A 131 7.67 12.85 -11.24
CA GLU A 131 8.91 12.92 -10.47
C GLU A 131 8.67 13.36 -9.01
N TYR A 132 7.79 14.33 -8.78
CA TYR A 132 7.50 14.80 -7.42
C TYR A 132 6.86 13.71 -6.59
N ASP A 133 5.89 13.01 -7.16
CA ASP A 133 5.21 11.91 -6.46
C ASP A 133 6.20 10.78 -6.16
N ARG A 134 7.07 10.47 -7.11
CA ARG A 134 8.06 9.42 -6.95
C ARG A 134 9.04 9.74 -5.83
N ASP A 135 9.54 10.97 -5.78
CA ASP A 135 10.47 11.39 -4.74
C ASP A 135 9.80 11.35 -3.36
N PHE A 136 8.56 11.81 -3.28
CA PHE A 136 7.82 11.79 -2.03
C PHE A 136 7.56 10.35 -1.56
N PHE A 137 7.19 9.48 -2.50
CA PHE A 137 6.95 8.07 -2.21
C PHE A 137 8.21 7.39 -1.69
N GLU A 138 9.35 7.62 -2.32
CA GLU A 138 10.63 7.08 -1.85
C GLU A 138 10.96 7.53 -0.43
N ARG A 139 10.74 8.81 -0.13
CA ARG A 139 11.01 9.32 1.21
C ARG A 139 10.14 8.66 2.25
N GLU A 140 8.87 8.41 1.93
CA GLU A 140 7.97 7.72 2.86
C GLU A 140 8.41 6.26 3.10
N LEU A 141 8.87 5.57 2.05
CA LEU A 141 9.40 4.23 2.20
C LEU A 141 10.67 4.22 3.06
N LYS A 142 11.58 5.15 2.79
CA LYS A 142 12.85 5.26 3.54
C LYS A 142 12.61 5.62 5.00
N ARG A 143 11.64 6.45 5.27
CA ARG A 143 11.30 6.83 6.64
C ARG A 143 10.96 5.60 7.48
N GLY A 144 10.21 4.66 6.92
CA GLY A 144 9.91 3.42 7.60
C GLY A 144 11.17 2.60 7.90
N ASN A 145 12.07 2.52 6.92
CA ASN A 145 13.32 1.77 7.07
C ASN A 145 14.26 2.42 8.09
N GLU A 146 14.39 3.74 8.04
CA GLU A 146 15.21 4.47 8.98
C GLU A 146 14.73 4.28 10.42
N PHE A 147 13.43 4.28 10.62
CA PHE A 147 12.84 4.05 11.92
C PHE A 147 13.20 2.65 12.46
N LEU A 148 13.13 1.64 11.60
CA LEU A 148 13.49 0.27 11.99
C LEU A 148 14.96 0.15 12.35
N GLU A 149 15.86 0.76 11.58
CA GLU A 149 17.27 0.75 11.85
C GLU A 149 17.60 1.44 13.19
N TYR A 150 16.96 2.56 13.42
CA TYR A 150 17.12 3.29 14.67
C TYR A 150 16.73 2.43 15.87
N GLN A 151 15.65 1.69 15.77
CA GLN A 151 15.18 0.84 16.86
C GLN A 151 16.08 -0.36 17.13
N LYS A 152 16.84 -0.81 16.14
CA LYS A 152 17.76 -1.93 16.31
C LYS A 152 19.04 -1.58 17.07
N LYS A 153 19.29 -0.31 17.26
CA LYS A 153 20.46 0.12 18.02
C LYS A 153 20.18 0.13 19.54
#